data_810636a112056983b96e015285125663
#
_entry.id   810636a112056983b96e015285125663
#
_cell.length_a   1.000
_cell.length_b   1.000
_cell.length_c   1.000
_cell.angle_alpha   90.00
_cell.angle_beta   90.00
_cell.angle_gamma   90.00
#
_symmetry.space_group_name_H-M   'P 1'
#
loop_
_entity.id
_entity.type
_entity.pdbx_description
1 polymer ?
#
loop_
_entity_poly.entity_id
_entity_poly.type
_entity_poly.pdbx_seq_one_letter_code
_entity_poly.pdbx_strand_id
1 'polypeptide(L)'
;MIAKEFLYLNHANDYAQSVGAETYHPMVSVVHFDELGEIPHTLNKMGDVYAFFVQDNFPEGGQYGMGGYDTSKGSLTAVSPGQVIGKADDGTREVYHGWTLHFDAEFMRGTAFEQRLHDYHYFSYNVAEALHTTEGEKQLLWQLMEMIRRFIQHRPPSPQTDRILQDYILLVCDYALLFYQRQFQDAAKVQGNLLSRFQRVLADYYERGLQWQHGLPNVKYCASELCLSPSYFGDVVRSVAGESPTQIIQRFLIDRAKSLLVSGLTATQTSDALGFEYPQHFTRFFKKHAGLQPSKYIASLKKDISMNVKREA
;
A
#
# COMPACT_ATOMS: atom_id res chain seq x y z
N MET A 1 -13.41 -3.09 -29.92
CA MET A 1 -13.17 -2.63 -28.53
C MET A 1 -14.54 -2.56 -27.87
N ILE A 2 -14.88 -3.50 -26.99
CA ILE A 2 -16.07 -3.43 -26.17
C ILE A 2 -15.82 -2.28 -25.18
N ALA A 3 -16.68 -1.27 -25.19
CA ALA A 3 -16.61 -0.20 -24.20
C ALA A 3 -16.71 -0.85 -22.82
N LYS A 4 -15.73 -0.61 -21.97
CA LYS A 4 -15.79 -1.06 -20.57
C LYS A 4 -16.91 -0.26 -19.90
N GLU A 5 -18.03 -0.91 -19.68
CA GLU A 5 -19.15 -0.29 -18.98
C GLU A 5 -18.84 -0.33 -17.48
N PHE A 6 -18.82 0.84 -16.84
CA PHE A 6 -18.60 0.98 -15.42
C PHE A 6 -19.93 1.17 -14.72
N LEU A 7 -20.15 0.44 -13.64
CA LEU A 7 -21.14 0.81 -12.66
C LEU A 7 -20.56 1.90 -11.74
N TYR A 8 -21.16 3.08 -11.75
CA TYR A 8 -20.74 4.18 -10.89
C TYR A 8 -21.42 4.08 -9.54
N LEU A 9 -20.64 3.96 -8.47
CA LEU A 9 -21.10 3.89 -7.10
C LEU A 9 -20.93 5.26 -6.45
N ASN A 10 -21.91 6.14 -6.61
CA ASN A 10 -21.89 7.50 -6.07
C ASN A 10 -22.34 7.53 -4.61
N HIS A 11 -23.15 6.56 -4.19
CA HIS A 11 -23.68 6.40 -2.83
C HIS A 11 -23.48 4.98 -2.34
N ALA A 12 -23.42 4.80 -1.03
CA ALA A 12 -23.20 3.51 -0.37
C ALA A 12 -24.23 2.43 -0.78
N ASN A 13 -25.43 2.85 -1.13
CA ASN A 13 -26.52 1.94 -1.52
C ASN A 13 -26.47 1.48 -2.98
N ASP A 14 -25.70 2.14 -3.85
CA ASP A 14 -25.69 1.83 -5.28
C ASP A 14 -25.25 0.40 -5.54
N TYR A 15 -24.26 -0.09 -4.79
CA TYR A 15 -23.81 -1.48 -4.91
C TYR A 15 -24.91 -2.47 -4.48
N ALA A 16 -25.49 -2.27 -3.30
CA ALA A 16 -26.57 -3.14 -2.80
C ALA A 16 -27.73 -3.24 -3.79
N GLN A 17 -28.15 -2.09 -4.34
CA GLN A 17 -29.22 -2.04 -5.34
C GLN A 17 -28.82 -2.79 -6.63
N SER A 18 -27.58 -2.69 -7.07
CA SER A 18 -27.10 -3.36 -8.28
C SER A 18 -27.10 -4.89 -8.19
N VAL A 19 -26.94 -5.42 -6.98
CA VAL A 19 -26.96 -6.87 -6.72
C VAL A 19 -28.29 -7.36 -6.12
N GLY A 20 -29.30 -6.47 -6.03
CA GLY A 20 -30.65 -6.82 -5.54
C GLY A 20 -30.72 -7.01 -4.02
N ALA A 21 -29.76 -6.46 -3.25
CA ALA A 21 -29.78 -6.51 -1.81
C ALA A 21 -30.60 -5.36 -1.20
N GLU A 22 -31.18 -5.62 -0.02
CA GLU A 22 -31.91 -4.59 0.71
C GLU A 22 -31.02 -3.53 1.32
N THR A 23 -31.55 -2.31 1.42
CA THR A 23 -30.87 -1.14 2.01
C THR A 23 -31.66 -0.62 3.21
N TYR A 24 -30.94 -0.24 4.28
CA TYR A 24 -31.55 0.11 5.56
C TYR A 24 -31.15 1.48 6.08
N HIS A 25 -30.10 2.08 5.52
CA HIS A 25 -29.59 3.38 5.93
C HIS A 25 -29.21 4.20 4.68
N PRO A 26 -29.47 5.52 4.63
CA PRO A 26 -29.25 6.31 3.41
C PRO A 26 -27.79 6.39 2.99
N MET A 27 -26.83 6.39 3.92
CA MET A 27 -25.41 6.60 3.67
C MET A 27 -24.50 5.43 4.07
N VAL A 28 -25.07 4.31 4.49
CA VAL A 28 -24.32 3.09 4.86
C VAL A 28 -25.07 1.86 4.37
N SER A 29 -24.36 0.97 3.71
CA SER A 29 -24.91 -0.29 3.19
C SER A 29 -24.05 -1.47 3.62
N VAL A 30 -24.68 -2.54 4.04
CA VAL A 30 -24.03 -3.81 4.37
C VAL A 30 -24.74 -4.94 3.63
N VAL A 31 -23.98 -5.67 2.80
CA VAL A 31 -24.52 -6.79 2.03
C VAL A 31 -23.87 -8.09 2.49
N HIS A 32 -24.66 -9.12 2.69
CA HIS A 32 -24.21 -10.47 2.97
C HIS A 32 -24.33 -11.29 1.68
N PHE A 33 -23.20 -11.67 1.11
CA PHE A 33 -23.19 -12.35 -0.18
C PHE A 33 -23.88 -13.71 -0.16
N ASP A 34 -23.82 -14.43 0.96
CA ASP A 34 -24.46 -15.76 1.10
C ASP A 34 -26.00 -15.71 1.00
N GLU A 35 -26.61 -14.52 1.08
CA GLU A 35 -28.05 -14.31 0.88
C GLU A 35 -28.39 -14.00 -0.58
N LEU A 36 -27.38 -13.78 -1.42
CA LEU A 36 -27.54 -13.53 -2.84
C LEU A 36 -27.34 -14.83 -3.64
N GLY A 37 -27.95 -14.90 -4.79
CA GLY A 37 -27.64 -15.94 -5.76
C GLY A 37 -26.37 -15.60 -6.54
N GLU A 38 -26.27 -16.16 -7.75
CA GLU A 38 -25.21 -15.80 -8.68
C GLU A 38 -25.33 -14.34 -9.10
N ILE A 39 -24.26 -13.57 -8.97
CA ILE A 39 -24.19 -12.16 -9.40
C ILE A 39 -23.22 -12.01 -10.57
N PRO A 40 -23.48 -11.05 -11.50
CA PRO A 40 -22.61 -10.79 -12.62
C PRO A 40 -21.31 -10.11 -12.19
N HIS A 41 -20.26 -10.30 -12.95
CA HIS A 41 -19.08 -9.47 -12.82
C HIS A 41 -19.38 -8.03 -13.25
N THR A 42 -18.88 -7.06 -12.52
CA THR A 42 -19.00 -5.64 -12.86
C THR A 42 -17.75 -4.88 -12.50
N LEU A 43 -17.37 -3.92 -13.36
CA LEU A 43 -16.38 -2.92 -12.99
C LEU A 43 -17.08 -1.80 -12.25
N ASN A 44 -16.78 -1.65 -10.98
CA ASN A 44 -17.32 -0.61 -10.13
C ASN A 44 -16.33 0.56 -10.06
N LYS A 45 -16.79 1.78 -10.36
CA LYS A 45 -16.05 3.01 -10.13
C LYS A 45 -16.61 3.74 -8.94
N MET A 46 -15.80 3.84 -7.90
CA MET A 46 -16.17 4.51 -6.65
C MET A 46 -16.26 6.02 -6.89
N GLY A 47 -17.41 6.60 -6.55
CA GLY A 47 -17.58 8.04 -6.38
C GLY A 47 -17.05 8.48 -5.00
N ASP A 48 -17.89 9.13 -4.20
CA ASP A 48 -17.55 9.53 -2.83
C ASP A 48 -17.86 8.43 -1.79
N VAL A 49 -17.52 7.18 -2.11
CA VAL A 49 -17.84 5.99 -1.31
C VAL A 49 -16.57 5.24 -0.94
N TYR A 50 -16.47 4.86 0.34
CA TYR A 50 -15.52 3.87 0.84
C TYR A 50 -16.18 2.50 0.91
N ALA A 51 -15.39 1.45 0.71
CA ALA A 51 -15.90 0.09 0.86
C ALA A 51 -14.88 -0.86 1.49
N PHE A 52 -15.39 -1.86 2.19
CA PHE A 52 -14.69 -3.06 2.63
C PHE A 52 -15.37 -4.28 2.05
N PHE A 53 -14.60 -5.16 1.43
CA PHE A 53 -15.02 -6.48 0.99
C PHE A 53 -14.29 -7.51 1.86
N VAL A 54 -15.02 -8.31 2.61
CA VAL A 54 -14.50 -9.38 3.47
C VAL A 54 -15.05 -10.71 2.94
N GLN A 55 -14.23 -11.40 2.16
CA GLN A 55 -14.64 -12.57 1.38
C GLN A 55 -13.85 -13.82 1.75
N ASP A 56 -14.47 -15.00 1.64
CA ASP A 56 -13.82 -16.28 1.86
C ASP A 56 -12.84 -16.64 0.75
N ASN A 57 -13.20 -16.33 -0.50
CA ASN A 57 -12.40 -16.64 -1.67
C ASN A 57 -12.09 -15.38 -2.46
N PHE A 58 -10.86 -15.28 -2.91
CA PHE A 58 -10.50 -14.29 -3.92
C PHE A 58 -10.76 -14.88 -5.31
N PRO A 59 -11.28 -14.11 -6.28
CA PRO A 59 -11.48 -14.62 -7.62
C PRO A 59 -10.22 -15.24 -8.19
N GLU A 60 -10.32 -16.46 -8.74
CA GLU A 60 -9.19 -17.10 -9.43
C GLU A 60 -8.70 -16.21 -10.58
N GLY A 61 -7.41 -15.99 -10.67
CA GLY A 61 -6.77 -15.18 -11.73
C GLY A 61 -6.11 -13.89 -11.27
N GLY A 62 -6.20 -13.51 -10.01
CA GLY A 62 -5.39 -12.45 -9.42
C GLY A 62 -3.95 -12.94 -9.24
N GLN A 63 -3.04 -12.64 -10.17
CA GLN A 63 -1.61 -12.82 -9.92
C GLN A 63 -1.17 -11.84 -8.84
N TYR A 64 -1.04 -12.35 -7.61
CA TYR A 64 -0.50 -11.58 -6.50
C TYR A 64 0.99 -11.52 -6.59
N GLY A 65 1.53 -10.32 -6.49
CA GLY A 65 2.95 -10.10 -6.36
C GLY A 65 3.52 -10.94 -5.22
N MET A 66 4.19 -12.07 -5.56
CA MET A 66 5.32 -12.62 -4.86
C MET A 66 5.15 -13.40 -3.57
N GLY A 67 4.48 -14.46 -3.66
CA GLY A 67 4.46 -15.51 -2.64
C GLY A 67 3.14 -16.25 -2.74
N GLY A 68 3.15 -17.58 -2.73
CA GLY A 68 1.94 -18.35 -2.62
C GLY A 68 1.33 -18.15 -1.24
N TYR A 69 0.50 -17.11 -1.10
CA TYR A 69 -0.32 -16.93 0.09
C TYR A 69 -1.50 -17.90 0.01
N ASP A 70 -1.78 -18.55 1.12
CA ASP A 70 -2.97 -19.36 1.29
C ASP A 70 -4.19 -18.43 1.36
N THR A 71 -4.84 -18.18 0.23
CA THR A 71 -6.05 -17.36 0.13
C THR A 71 -7.29 -18.12 0.61
N SER A 72 -7.16 -19.39 0.97
CA SER A 72 -8.27 -20.24 1.41
C SER A 72 -8.93 -19.81 2.72
N LYS A 73 -8.27 -18.92 3.48
CA LYS A 73 -8.76 -18.46 4.79
C LYS A 73 -9.54 -17.16 4.76
N GLY A 74 -9.61 -16.50 3.60
CA GLY A 74 -10.34 -15.25 3.40
C GLY A 74 -9.46 -14.03 3.21
N SER A 75 -10.07 -12.97 2.68
CA SER A 75 -9.40 -11.71 2.39
C SER A 75 -10.25 -10.50 2.78
N LEU A 76 -9.59 -9.38 3.10
CA LEU A 76 -10.20 -8.07 3.19
C LEU A 76 -9.58 -7.15 2.16
N THR A 77 -10.42 -6.55 1.32
CA THR A 77 -10.05 -5.48 0.39
C THR A 77 -10.72 -4.19 0.84
N ALA A 78 -9.93 -3.14 1.02
CA ALA A 78 -10.42 -1.80 1.31
C ALA A 78 -10.35 -0.94 0.06
N VAL A 79 -11.38 -0.14 -0.18
CA VAL A 79 -11.53 0.68 -1.39
C VAL A 79 -11.88 2.10 -1.00
N SER A 80 -11.23 3.08 -1.62
CA SER A 80 -11.46 4.51 -1.39
C SER A 80 -12.15 5.18 -2.58
N PRO A 81 -12.67 6.39 -2.41
CA PRO A 81 -13.19 7.21 -3.49
C PRO A 81 -12.23 7.31 -4.68
N GLY A 82 -12.78 7.28 -5.88
CA GLY A 82 -12.04 7.37 -7.13
C GLY A 82 -11.41 6.06 -7.64
N GLN A 83 -11.33 5.01 -6.84
CA GLN A 83 -10.79 3.72 -7.26
C GLN A 83 -11.76 2.95 -8.16
N VAL A 84 -11.21 2.04 -8.95
CA VAL A 84 -11.96 1.08 -9.78
C VAL A 84 -11.67 -0.31 -9.25
N ILE A 85 -12.72 -1.08 -9.00
CA ILE A 85 -12.65 -2.47 -8.53
C ILE A 85 -13.53 -3.39 -9.35
N GLY A 86 -13.27 -4.68 -9.22
CA GLY A 86 -14.06 -5.72 -9.89
C GLY A 86 -13.45 -6.16 -11.20
N LYS A 87 -14.21 -6.92 -11.94
CA LYS A 87 -13.83 -7.52 -13.23
C LYS A 87 -14.83 -7.06 -14.29
N ALA A 88 -14.37 -6.85 -15.51
CA ALA A 88 -15.28 -6.55 -16.62
C ALA A 88 -16.28 -7.69 -16.81
N ASP A 89 -17.52 -7.36 -17.10
CA ASP A 89 -18.54 -8.33 -17.41
C ASP A 89 -18.11 -9.15 -18.64
N ASP A 90 -17.95 -10.43 -18.42
CA ASP A 90 -17.64 -11.43 -19.45
C ASP A 90 -18.79 -12.41 -19.68
N GLY A 91 -19.98 -12.10 -19.13
CA GLY A 91 -21.16 -12.92 -19.15
C GLY A 91 -21.19 -14.05 -18.11
N THR A 92 -20.11 -14.18 -17.32
CA THR A 92 -20.08 -15.15 -16.21
C THR A 92 -20.80 -14.62 -14.99
N ARG A 93 -21.33 -15.55 -14.19
CA ARG A 93 -21.94 -15.27 -12.90
C ARG A 93 -21.26 -16.13 -11.86
N GLU A 94 -21.04 -15.55 -10.69
CA GLU A 94 -20.34 -16.22 -9.58
C GLU A 94 -21.14 -16.08 -8.29
N VAL A 95 -21.02 -17.09 -7.44
CA VAL A 95 -21.49 -17.04 -6.04
C VAL A 95 -20.33 -16.55 -5.19
N TYR A 96 -20.54 -15.46 -4.49
CA TYR A 96 -19.58 -14.92 -3.54
C TYR A 96 -19.99 -15.29 -2.12
N HIS A 97 -19.01 -15.41 -1.23
CA HIS A 97 -19.20 -15.70 0.18
C HIS A 97 -18.57 -14.61 1.03
N GLY A 98 -19.28 -14.16 2.05
CA GLY A 98 -18.83 -13.15 2.98
C GLY A 98 -19.64 -11.87 2.94
N TRP A 99 -19.00 -10.74 3.23
CA TRP A 99 -19.66 -9.48 3.49
C TRP A 99 -19.02 -8.31 2.73
N THR A 100 -19.83 -7.29 2.43
CA THR A 100 -19.31 -5.99 2.04
C THR A 100 -19.99 -4.87 2.82
N LEU A 101 -19.21 -3.87 3.22
CA LEU A 101 -19.64 -2.63 3.86
C LEU A 101 -19.30 -1.47 2.94
N HIS A 102 -20.27 -0.64 2.61
CA HIS A 102 -20.10 0.61 1.89
C HIS A 102 -20.57 1.77 2.77
N PHE A 103 -19.86 2.89 2.72
CA PHE A 103 -20.29 4.11 3.42
C PHE A 103 -19.86 5.36 2.64
N ASP A 104 -20.73 6.36 2.63
CA ASP A 104 -20.45 7.63 1.98
C ASP A 104 -19.36 8.39 2.73
N ALA A 105 -18.45 9.04 2.01
CA ALA A 105 -17.41 9.87 2.62
C ALA A 105 -18.01 10.98 3.48
N GLU A 106 -19.13 11.55 3.04
CA GLU A 106 -19.90 12.57 3.80
C GLU A 106 -20.37 12.09 5.17
N PHE A 107 -20.75 10.80 5.29
CA PHE A 107 -21.20 10.22 6.56
C PHE A 107 -20.11 10.25 7.64
N MET A 108 -18.85 10.15 7.24
CA MET A 108 -17.70 10.14 8.15
C MET A 108 -17.04 11.51 8.33
N ARG A 109 -17.56 12.56 7.68
CA ARG A 109 -17.01 13.91 7.75
C ARG A 109 -17.13 14.49 9.16
N GLY A 110 -16.06 15.12 9.64
CA GLY A 110 -15.99 15.70 10.99
C GLY A 110 -15.85 14.69 12.12
N THR A 111 -15.73 13.40 11.81
CA THR A 111 -15.51 12.34 12.80
C THR A 111 -14.01 12.04 13.01
N ALA A 112 -13.71 11.15 13.95
CA ALA A 112 -12.35 10.67 14.16
C ALA A 112 -11.77 9.92 12.95
N PHE A 113 -12.60 9.41 12.05
CA PHE A 113 -12.18 8.79 10.78
C PHE A 113 -11.37 9.78 9.93
N GLU A 114 -11.89 10.98 9.72
CA GLU A 114 -11.21 11.99 8.91
C GLU A 114 -9.84 12.37 9.49
N GLN A 115 -9.74 12.45 10.82
CA GLN A 115 -8.47 12.71 11.50
C GLN A 115 -7.47 11.56 11.37
N ARG A 116 -7.93 10.32 11.34
CA ARG A 116 -7.10 9.10 11.26
C ARG A 116 -6.93 8.58 9.84
N LEU A 117 -7.57 9.18 8.84
CA LEU A 117 -7.53 8.70 7.46
C LEU A 117 -6.10 8.57 6.92
N HIS A 118 -5.19 9.43 7.39
CA HIS A 118 -3.77 9.36 7.04
C HIS A 118 -3.06 8.12 7.59
N ASP A 119 -3.59 7.46 8.62
CA ASP A 119 -3.06 6.22 9.17
C ASP A 119 -3.61 4.97 8.44
N TYR A 120 -4.77 5.11 7.81
CA TYR A 120 -5.44 4.03 7.09
C TYR A 120 -4.90 3.88 5.66
N HIS A 121 -3.57 3.67 5.53
CA HIS A 121 -2.85 3.61 4.25
C HIS A 121 -3.40 2.54 3.31
N TYR A 122 -4.01 1.49 3.84
CA TYR A 122 -4.58 0.40 3.07
C TYR A 122 -5.69 0.83 2.09
N PHE A 123 -6.32 1.97 2.29
CA PHE A 123 -7.23 2.56 1.31
C PHE A 123 -6.53 3.05 0.03
N SER A 124 -5.21 3.15 0.04
CA SER A 124 -4.39 3.51 -1.13
C SER A 124 -3.64 2.31 -1.74
N TYR A 125 -3.88 1.10 -1.24
CA TYR A 125 -3.28 -0.11 -1.78
C TYR A 125 -3.99 -0.56 -3.05
N ASN A 126 -3.31 -1.37 -3.87
CA ASN A 126 -3.96 -2.03 -4.99
C ASN A 126 -4.86 -3.16 -4.46
N VAL A 127 -5.90 -3.49 -5.20
CA VAL A 127 -6.78 -4.64 -4.88
C VAL A 127 -5.98 -5.94 -4.73
N ALA A 128 -4.90 -6.09 -5.49
CA ALA A 128 -3.96 -7.21 -5.40
C ALA A 128 -3.15 -7.26 -4.09
N GLU A 129 -3.19 -6.21 -3.26
CA GLU A 129 -2.51 -6.10 -1.97
C GLU A 129 -3.50 -6.28 -0.81
N ALA A 130 -4.55 -7.05 -1.04
CA ALA A 130 -5.56 -7.36 -0.04
C ALA A 130 -4.95 -7.96 1.24
N LEU A 131 -5.59 -7.71 2.35
CA LEU A 131 -5.26 -8.37 3.60
C LEU A 131 -5.68 -9.85 3.53
N HIS A 132 -4.73 -10.75 3.79
CA HIS A 132 -5.02 -12.17 4.02
C HIS A 132 -5.35 -12.36 5.50
N THR A 133 -6.59 -12.70 5.77
CA THR A 133 -7.07 -12.87 7.14
C THR A 133 -6.74 -14.26 7.66
N THR A 134 -6.46 -14.35 8.95
CA THR A 134 -6.58 -15.63 9.67
C THR A 134 -8.06 -15.95 9.86
N GLU A 135 -8.39 -17.20 10.17
CA GLU A 135 -9.78 -17.60 10.43
C GLU A 135 -10.41 -16.77 11.57
N GLY A 136 -9.65 -16.53 12.66
CA GLY A 136 -10.14 -15.71 13.77
C GLY A 136 -10.39 -14.24 13.41
N GLU A 137 -9.53 -13.66 12.57
CA GLU A 137 -9.69 -12.29 12.07
C GLU A 137 -10.91 -12.19 11.14
N LYS A 138 -11.10 -13.15 10.24
CA LYS A 138 -12.25 -13.24 9.36
C LYS A 138 -13.55 -13.30 10.17
N GLN A 139 -13.63 -14.22 11.11
CA GLN A 139 -14.80 -14.39 11.96
C GLN A 139 -15.14 -13.12 12.75
N LEU A 140 -14.13 -12.42 13.26
CA LEU A 140 -14.33 -11.16 13.95
C LEU A 140 -14.88 -10.07 13.01
N LEU A 141 -14.33 -9.94 11.80
CA LEU A 141 -14.82 -8.97 10.81
C LEU A 141 -16.27 -9.30 10.41
N TRP A 142 -16.59 -10.57 10.20
CA TRP A 142 -17.95 -10.99 9.86
C TRP A 142 -18.94 -10.66 10.97
N GLN A 143 -18.56 -10.89 12.24
CA GLN A 143 -19.39 -10.51 13.39
C GLN A 143 -19.65 -9.00 13.45
N LEU A 144 -18.63 -8.18 13.15
CA LEU A 144 -18.78 -6.73 13.07
C LEU A 144 -19.72 -6.32 11.93
N MET A 145 -19.58 -6.90 10.74
CA MET A 145 -20.49 -6.64 9.61
C MET A 145 -21.93 -7.02 9.95
N GLU A 146 -22.13 -8.18 10.56
CA GLU A 146 -23.44 -8.61 11.02
C GLU A 146 -24.03 -7.67 12.09
N MET A 147 -23.20 -7.23 13.05
CA MET A 147 -23.64 -6.25 14.07
C MET A 147 -24.07 -4.93 13.43
N ILE A 148 -23.30 -4.39 12.49
CA ILE A 148 -23.63 -3.16 11.76
C ILE A 148 -24.94 -3.35 11.02
N ARG A 149 -25.11 -4.45 10.26
CA ARG A 149 -26.33 -4.74 9.52
C ARG A 149 -27.55 -4.82 10.42
N ARG A 150 -27.47 -5.61 11.50
CA ARG A 150 -28.59 -5.71 12.47
C ARG A 150 -28.91 -4.36 13.11
N PHE A 151 -27.89 -3.55 13.37
CA PHE A 151 -28.09 -2.23 13.95
C PHE A 151 -28.90 -1.32 13.01
N ILE A 152 -28.50 -1.21 11.72
CA ILE A 152 -29.20 -0.37 10.75
C ILE A 152 -30.59 -0.92 10.36
N GLN A 153 -30.79 -2.24 10.42
CA GLN A 153 -32.11 -2.86 10.19
C GLN A 153 -33.14 -2.49 11.25
N HIS A 154 -32.74 -2.37 12.52
CA HIS A 154 -33.66 -2.21 13.64
C HIS A 154 -33.67 -0.81 14.24
N ARG A 155 -32.85 0.13 13.71
CA ARG A 155 -32.73 1.47 14.22
C ARG A 155 -32.86 2.48 13.09
N PRO A 156 -33.89 3.36 13.11
CA PRO A 156 -34.00 4.42 12.12
C PRO A 156 -32.82 5.41 12.25
N PRO A 157 -32.41 6.02 11.15
CA PRO A 157 -31.36 7.06 11.18
C PRO A 157 -31.73 8.20 12.12
N SER A 158 -30.77 8.59 12.95
CA SER A 158 -30.85 9.74 13.86
C SER A 158 -29.45 10.14 14.26
N PRO A 159 -29.21 11.36 14.77
CA PRO A 159 -27.87 11.77 15.20
C PRO A 159 -27.22 10.86 16.23
N GLN A 160 -28.01 10.17 17.09
CA GLN A 160 -27.50 9.23 18.09
C GLN A 160 -27.15 7.87 17.45
N THR A 161 -28.01 7.36 16.58
CA THR A 161 -27.75 6.10 15.86
C THR A 161 -26.62 6.24 14.87
N ASP A 162 -26.53 7.38 14.17
CA ASP A 162 -25.47 7.66 13.23
C ASP A 162 -24.10 7.69 13.91
N ARG A 163 -24.01 8.31 15.09
CA ARG A 163 -22.78 8.32 15.88
C ARG A 163 -22.31 6.92 16.27
N ILE A 164 -23.22 6.05 16.73
CA ILE A 164 -22.90 4.66 17.06
C ILE A 164 -22.45 3.91 15.81
N LEU A 165 -23.09 4.15 14.68
CA LEU A 165 -22.75 3.54 13.40
C LEU A 165 -21.35 4.01 12.91
N GLN A 166 -21.02 5.28 13.08
CA GLN A 166 -19.69 5.82 12.81
C GLN A 166 -18.64 5.14 13.69
N ASP A 167 -18.91 4.91 14.98
CA ASP A 167 -17.98 4.19 15.87
C ASP A 167 -17.79 2.72 15.46
N TYR A 168 -18.82 2.03 14.95
CA TYR A 168 -18.68 0.69 14.39
C TYR A 168 -17.80 0.69 13.14
N ILE A 169 -17.98 1.65 12.23
CA ILE A 169 -17.15 1.78 11.03
C ILE A 169 -15.69 2.04 11.41
N LEU A 170 -15.45 2.93 12.37
CA LEU A 170 -14.10 3.17 12.91
C LEU A 170 -13.45 1.90 13.47
N LEU A 171 -14.24 1.09 14.18
CA LEU A 171 -13.74 -0.18 14.72
C LEU A 171 -13.32 -1.15 13.61
N VAL A 172 -14.08 -1.22 12.51
CA VAL A 172 -13.69 -2.01 11.33
C VAL A 172 -12.36 -1.48 10.75
N CYS A 173 -12.22 -0.16 10.64
CA CYS A 173 -10.99 0.46 10.15
C CYS A 173 -9.79 0.16 11.03
N ASP A 174 -9.94 0.26 12.36
CA ASP A 174 -8.86 0.00 13.31
C ASP A 174 -8.44 -1.49 13.31
N TYR A 175 -9.40 -2.44 13.20
CA TYR A 175 -9.07 -3.85 13.04
C TYR A 175 -8.37 -4.15 11.70
N ALA A 176 -8.82 -3.54 10.61
CA ALA A 176 -8.14 -3.69 9.32
C ALA A 176 -6.67 -3.23 9.43
N LEU A 177 -6.41 -2.08 10.06
CA LEU A 177 -5.06 -1.57 10.29
C LEU A 177 -4.22 -2.56 11.12
N LEU A 178 -4.77 -3.06 12.24
CA LEU A 178 -4.12 -4.02 13.11
C LEU A 178 -3.73 -5.31 12.36
N PHE A 179 -4.63 -5.82 11.52
CA PHE A 179 -4.41 -7.06 10.78
C PHE A 179 -3.41 -6.88 9.64
N TYR A 180 -3.39 -5.73 8.97
CA TYR A 180 -2.31 -5.39 8.03
C TYR A 180 -0.95 -5.31 8.72
N GLN A 181 -0.86 -4.73 9.91
CA GLN A 181 0.39 -4.70 10.69
C GLN A 181 0.88 -6.11 11.02
N ARG A 182 -0.01 -7.04 11.43
CA ARG A 182 0.33 -8.45 11.61
C ARG A 182 0.84 -9.07 10.30
N GLN A 183 0.12 -8.87 9.17
CA GLN A 183 0.53 -9.41 7.88
C GLN A 183 1.94 -8.94 7.48
N PHE A 184 2.27 -7.67 7.71
CA PHE A 184 3.61 -7.16 7.43
C PHE A 184 4.68 -7.77 8.32
N GLN A 185 4.38 -8.00 9.62
CA GLN A 185 5.30 -8.67 10.53
C GLN A 185 5.54 -10.14 10.14
N ASP A 186 4.51 -10.84 9.71
CA ASP A 186 4.63 -12.21 9.23
C ASP A 186 5.37 -12.29 7.91
N ALA A 187 5.10 -11.36 6.99
CA ALA A 187 5.88 -11.18 5.77
C ALA A 187 7.36 -10.91 6.08
N ALA A 188 7.66 -10.15 7.12
CA ALA A 188 9.03 -9.89 7.56
C ALA A 188 9.77 -11.17 7.98
N LYS A 189 9.10 -12.08 8.67
CA LYS A 189 9.68 -13.36 9.11
C LYS A 189 9.97 -14.31 7.95
N VAL A 190 9.11 -14.30 6.91
CA VAL A 190 9.20 -15.20 5.75
C VAL A 190 10.03 -14.59 4.61
N GLN A 191 10.10 -13.28 4.52
CA GLN A 191 10.63 -12.53 3.36
C GLN A 191 11.90 -11.73 3.66
N GLY A 192 12.93 -12.35 4.24
CA GLY A 192 14.32 -11.81 4.11
C GLY A 192 14.68 -11.48 2.65
N ASN A 193 13.84 -11.89 1.71
CA ASN A 193 13.94 -11.71 0.28
C ASN A 193 13.49 -10.32 -0.23
N LEU A 194 12.54 -9.60 0.41
CA LEU A 194 12.08 -8.31 -0.11
C LEU A 194 13.18 -7.24 -0.07
N LEU A 195 13.88 -7.13 1.05
CA LEU A 195 14.99 -6.17 1.16
C LEU A 195 16.13 -6.49 0.18
N SER A 196 16.48 -7.77 0.03
CA SER A 196 17.49 -8.21 -0.95
C SER A 196 17.06 -7.91 -2.38
N ARG A 197 15.77 -8.08 -2.70
CA ARG A 197 15.23 -7.74 -4.02
C ARG A 197 15.17 -6.24 -4.22
N PHE A 198 14.81 -5.46 -3.22
CA PHE A 198 14.86 -4.01 -3.28
C PHE A 198 16.29 -3.51 -3.53
N GLN A 199 17.28 -4.07 -2.82
CA GLN A 199 18.69 -3.77 -3.06
C GLN A 199 19.12 -4.15 -4.48
N ARG A 200 18.66 -5.28 -5.01
CA ARG A 200 18.90 -5.68 -6.39
C ARG A 200 18.30 -4.70 -7.39
N VAL A 201 17.05 -4.27 -7.19
CA VAL A 201 16.41 -3.24 -8.03
C VAL A 201 17.24 -1.96 -8.07
N LEU A 202 17.81 -1.54 -6.93
CA LEU A 202 18.69 -0.37 -6.88
C LEU A 202 20.02 -0.61 -7.62
N ALA A 203 20.60 -1.79 -7.52
CA ALA A 203 21.83 -2.15 -8.26
C ALA A 203 21.56 -2.18 -9.76
N ASP A 204 20.51 -2.90 -10.19
CA ASP A 204 20.10 -3.04 -11.59
C ASP A 204 19.76 -1.68 -12.23
N TYR A 205 19.23 -0.73 -11.45
CA TYR A 205 18.97 0.63 -11.91
C TYR A 205 20.23 1.30 -12.48
N TYR A 206 21.35 1.16 -11.78
CA TYR A 206 22.62 1.72 -12.18
C TYR A 206 23.36 0.87 -13.21
N GLU A 207 23.22 -0.45 -13.19
CA GLU A 207 23.79 -1.34 -14.20
C GLU A 207 23.15 -1.11 -15.58
N ARG A 208 21.84 -0.85 -15.60
CA ARG A 208 21.09 -0.50 -16.82
C ARG A 208 21.29 0.96 -17.26
N GLY A 209 22.01 1.77 -16.51
CA GLY A 209 22.27 3.17 -16.85
C GLY A 209 21.03 4.08 -16.76
N LEU A 210 20.00 3.69 -16.02
CA LEU A 210 18.72 4.41 -15.96
C LEU A 210 18.85 5.80 -15.31
N GLN A 211 19.87 6.03 -14.50
CA GLN A 211 20.16 7.33 -13.91
C GLN A 211 20.44 8.42 -14.95
N TRP A 212 20.90 8.05 -16.14
CA TRP A 212 21.16 8.99 -17.22
C TRP A 212 19.88 9.52 -17.89
N GLN A 213 18.78 8.77 -17.77
CA GLN A 213 17.49 9.12 -18.38
C GLN A 213 16.49 9.63 -17.34
N HIS A 214 16.52 9.07 -16.14
CA HIS A 214 15.47 9.27 -15.12
C HIS A 214 16.00 9.92 -13.83
N GLY A 215 17.31 10.23 -13.74
CA GLY A 215 17.90 10.80 -12.54
C GLY A 215 18.05 9.80 -11.40
N LEU A 216 17.81 10.23 -10.18
CA LEU A 216 17.92 9.35 -9.00
C LEU A 216 16.78 8.33 -8.94
N PRO A 217 17.04 7.07 -8.49
CA PRO A 217 15.98 6.12 -8.22
C PRO A 217 15.03 6.66 -7.14
N ASN A 218 13.75 6.39 -7.30
CA ASN A 218 12.72 6.82 -6.38
C ASN A 218 11.82 5.65 -5.94
N VAL A 219 11.03 5.90 -4.89
CA VAL A 219 10.16 4.88 -4.28
C VAL A 219 9.16 4.31 -5.30
N LYS A 220 8.59 5.17 -6.15
CA LYS A 220 7.60 4.77 -7.16
C LYS A 220 8.21 3.78 -8.17
N TYR A 221 9.42 4.05 -8.66
CA TYR A 221 10.14 3.15 -9.54
C TYR A 221 10.42 1.81 -8.85
N CYS A 222 10.99 1.83 -7.63
CA CYS A 222 11.34 0.61 -6.92
C CYS A 222 10.10 -0.26 -6.61
N ALA A 223 9.00 0.38 -6.21
CA ALA A 223 7.74 -0.31 -5.99
C ALA A 223 7.20 -0.96 -7.28
N SER A 224 7.25 -0.22 -8.40
CA SER A 224 6.81 -0.74 -9.72
C SER A 224 7.61 -1.95 -10.17
N GLU A 225 8.95 -1.94 -10.03
CA GLU A 225 9.81 -3.09 -10.37
C GLU A 225 9.54 -4.31 -9.48
N LEU A 226 8.99 -4.08 -8.29
CA LEU A 226 8.58 -5.13 -7.36
C LEU A 226 7.10 -5.53 -7.51
N CYS A 227 6.38 -4.93 -8.46
CA CYS A 227 4.94 -5.13 -8.69
C CYS A 227 4.07 -4.74 -7.48
N LEU A 228 4.48 -3.71 -6.72
CA LEU A 228 3.80 -3.20 -5.53
C LEU A 228 3.35 -1.75 -5.73
N SER A 229 2.27 -1.36 -5.01
CA SER A 229 1.95 0.06 -4.87
C SER A 229 2.99 0.76 -3.99
N PRO A 230 3.27 2.07 -4.22
CA PRO A 230 4.23 2.81 -3.40
C PRO A 230 3.87 2.83 -1.91
N SER A 231 2.58 2.88 -1.57
CA SER A 231 2.08 2.88 -0.19
C SER A 231 2.31 1.54 0.49
N TYR A 232 1.87 0.44 -0.11
CA TYR A 232 2.09 -0.91 0.41
C TYR A 232 3.58 -1.23 0.54
N PHE A 233 4.38 -0.92 -0.50
CA PHE A 233 5.83 -1.07 -0.45
C PHE A 233 6.46 -0.29 0.71
N GLY A 234 5.99 0.96 0.93
CA GLY A 234 6.45 1.80 2.05
C GLY A 234 6.21 1.16 3.41
N ASP A 235 5.02 0.60 3.61
CA ASP A 235 4.62 0.02 4.90
C ASP A 235 5.30 -1.32 5.17
N VAL A 236 5.39 -2.20 4.16
CA VAL A 236 6.13 -3.46 4.27
C VAL A 236 7.61 -3.21 4.57
N VAL A 237 8.27 -2.32 3.81
CA VAL A 237 9.69 -2.01 4.03
C VAL A 237 9.91 -1.42 5.42
N ARG A 238 9.05 -0.51 5.89
CA ARG A 238 9.16 0.06 7.24
C ARG A 238 8.98 -0.99 8.32
N SER A 239 8.04 -1.91 8.14
CA SER A 239 7.82 -3.02 9.08
C SER A 239 9.02 -3.98 9.14
N VAL A 240 9.65 -4.28 8.00
CA VAL A 240 10.77 -5.24 7.89
C VAL A 240 12.11 -4.63 8.30
N ALA A 241 12.39 -3.39 7.85
CA ALA A 241 13.69 -2.74 8.01
C ALA A 241 13.75 -1.72 9.16
N GLY A 242 12.60 -1.32 9.73
CA GLY A 242 12.52 -0.23 10.71
C GLY A 242 12.77 1.16 10.12
N GLU A 243 12.94 1.26 8.80
CA GLU A 243 13.22 2.52 8.08
C GLU A 243 12.42 2.59 6.77
N SER A 244 12.19 3.82 6.28
CA SER A 244 11.44 4.01 5.05
C SER A 244 12.25 3.62 3.80
N PRO A 245 11.58 3.27 2.66
CA PRO A 245 12.27 3.04 1.39
C PRO A 245 13.16 4.22 0.97
N THR A 246 12.73 5.45 1.24
CA THR A 246 13.53 6.65 0.96
C THR A 246 14.86 6.66 1.72
N GLN A 247 14.85 6.26 3.00
CA GLN A 247 16.07 6.16 3.80
C GLN A 247 17.01 5.08 3.27
N ILE A 248 16.47 3.93 2.85
CA ILE A 248 17.27 2.86 2.22
C ILE A 248 17.89 3.33 0.91
N ILE A 249 17.12 4.00 0.04
CA ILE A 249 17.65 4.61 -1.20
C ILE A 249 18.77 5.60 -0.88
N GLN A 250 18.57 6.48 0.09
CA GLN A 250 19.59 7.47 0.49
C GLN A 250 20.85 6.81 1.01
N ARG A 251 20.74 5.75 1.81
CA ARG A 251 21.88 4.96 2.29
C ARG A 251 22.61 4.29 1.13
N PHE A 252 21.92 3.67 0.20
CA PHE A 252 22.48 3.08 -1.00
C PHE A 252 23.24 4.12 -1.84
N LEU A 253 22.65 5.30 -2.03
CA LEU A 253 23.28 6.40 -2.79
C LEU A 253 24.55 6.92 -2.12
N ILE A 254 24.54 7.07 -0.79
CA ILE A 254 25.74 7.56 -0.07
C ILE A 254 26.88 6.55 -0.10
N ASP A 255 26.57 5.24 0.02
CA ASP A 255 27.60 4.21 -0.04
C ASP A 255 28.18 4.10 -1.44
N ARG A 256 27.37 4.20 -2.49
CA ARG A 256 27.82 4.26 -3.87
C ARG A 256 28.65 5.54 -4.15
N ALA A 257 28.22 6.69 -3.61
CA ALA A 257 28.97 7.94 -3.69
C ALA A 257 30.36 7.81 -3.09
N LYS A 258 30.46 7.24 -1.89
CA LYS A 258 31.74 7.00 -1.21
C LYS A 258 32.67 6.12 -2.07
N SER A 259 32.13 5.03 -2.63
CA SER A 259 32.91 4.13 -3.51
C SER A 259 33.42 4.85 -4.74
N LEU A 260 32.63 5.67 -5.42
CA LEU A 260 33.04 6.45 -6.59
C LEU A 260 34.07 7.51 -6.24
N LEU A 261 33.96 8.19 -5.11
CA LEU A 261 34.94 9.16 -4.64
C LEU A 261 36.29 8.48 -4.29
N VAL A 262 36.24 7.30 -3.68
CA VAL A 262 37.46 6.50 -3.38
C VAL A 262 38.12 5.99 -4.65
N SER A 263 37.36 5.64 -5.70
CA SER A 263 37.90 5.24 -7.00
C SER A 263 38.54 6.41 -7.79
N GLY A 264 38.48 7.63 -7.27
CA GLY A 264 39.17 8.80 -7.83
C GLY A 264 38.27 9.76 -8.62
N LEU A 265 36.97 9.55 -8.69
CA LEU A 265 36.08 10.50 -9.33
C LEU A 265 35.97 11.80 -8.52
N THR A 266 35.91 12.93 -9.24
CA THR A 266 35.63 14.23 -8.63
C THR A 266 34.19 14.30 -8.11
N ALA A 267 33.90 15.29 -7.27
CA ALA A 267 32.51 15.49 -6.78
C ALA A 267 31.51 15.72 -7.93
N THR A 268 31.91 16.43 -8.98
CA THR A 268 31.08 16.65 -10.17
C THR A 268 30.84 15.35 -10.93
N GLN A 269 31.88 14.58 -11.21
CA GLN A 269 31.74 13.28 -11.89
C GLN A 269 30.92 12.28 -11.07
N THR A 270 31.06 12.29 -9.74
CA THR A 270 30.28 11.46 -8.85
C THR A 270 28.81 11.88 -8.87
N SER A 271 28.52 13.19 -8.87
CA SER A 271 27.19 13.74 -9.01
C SER A 271 26.51 13.24 -10.29
N ASP A 272 27.21 13.36 -11.41
CA ASP A 272 26.71 12.93 -12.72
C ASP A 272 26.49 11.41 -12.75
N ALA A 273 27.49 10.63 -12.29
CA ALA A 273 27.40 9.16 -12.26
C ALA A 273 26.25 8.62 -11.40
N LEU A 274 25.83 9.40 -10.40
CA LEU A 274 24.67 9.05 -9.55
C LEU A 274 23.35 9.54 -10.12
N GLY A 275 23.33 10.46 -11.09
CA GLY A 275 22.11 11.00 -11.69
C GLY A 275 21.55 12.22 -10.96
N PHE A 276 22.38 12.97 -10.23
CA PHE A 276 21.96 14.27 -9.69
C PHE A 276 21.92 15.30 -10.82
N GLU A 277 20.86 16.06 -10.89
CA GLU A 277 20.68 17.12 -11.91
C GLU A 277 21.74 18.23 -11.77
N TYR A 278 22.13 18.55 -10.53
CA TYR A 278 23.12 19.60 -10.23
C TYR A 278 24.14 19.13 -9.20
N PRO A 279 25.45 19.37 -9.40
CA PRO A 279 26.52 19.00 -8.45
C PRO A 279 26.36 19.58 -7.05
N GLN A 280 25.70 20.74 -6.93
CA GLN A 280 25.40 21.37 -5.65
C GLN A 280 24.38 20.56 -4.83
N HIS A 281 23.41 19.90 -5.48
CA HIS A 281 22.45 19.02 -4.82
C HIS A 281 23.15 17.79 -4.25
N PHE A 282 24.04 17.18 -5.03
CA PHE A 282 24.90 16.11 -4.55
C PHE A 282 25.75 16.54 -3.35
N THR A 283 26.42 17.70 -3.41
CA THR A 283 27.25 18.17 -2.31
C THR A 283 26.48 18.36 -1.02
N ARG A 284 25.24 18.91 -1.10
CA ARG A 284 24.34 19.04 0.07
C ARG A 284 23.89 17.69 0.59
N PHE A 285 23.49 16.79 -0.30
CA PHE A 285 23.09 15.43 0.03
C PHE A 285 24.23 14.69 0.73
N PHE A 286 25.42 14.69 0.14
CA PHE A 286 26.58 14.01 0.71
C PHE A 286 26.95 14.57 2.08
N LYS A 287 27.00 15.90 2.24
CA LYS A 287 27.28 16.54 3.54
C LYS A 287 26.25 16.15 4.59
N LYS A 288 24.97 16.11 4.23
CA LYS A 288 23.87 15.74 5.14
C LYS A 288 24.03 14.31 5.65
N HIS A 289 24.41 13.37 4.79
CA HIS A 289 24.43 11.94 5.11
C HIS A 289 25.81 11.40 5.53
N ALA A 290 26.90 12.00 5.08
CA ALA A 290 28.28 11.64 5.43
C ALA A 290 28.92 12.56 6.49
N GLY A 291 28.25 13.65 6.88
CA GLY A 291 28.77 14.63 7.84
C GLY A 291 29.83 15.60 7.29
N LEU A 292 30.46 15.26 6.18
CA LEU A 292 31.53 16.03 5.54
C LEU A 292 31.21 16.35 4.08
N GLN A 293 31.79 17.43 3.55
CA GLN A 293 31.75 17.67 2.10
C GLN A 293 32.57 16.62 1.35
N PRO A 294 32.24 16.28 0.08
CA PRO A 294 32.97 15.28 -0.70
C PRO A 294 34.49 15.49 -0.75
N SER A 295 34.93 16.74 -0.95
CA SER A 295 36.35 17.08 -0.99
C SER A 295 37.06 16.84 0.36
N LYS A 296 36.40 17.16 1.48
CA LYS A 296 36.95 16.90 2.82
C LYS A 296 36.95 15.41 3.15
N TYR A 297 35.98 14.66 2.67
CA TYR A 297 35.89 13.20 2.82
C TYR A 297 37.12 12.53 2.11
N ILE A 298 37.38 12.90 0.85
CA ILE A 298 38.56 12.40 0.12
C ILE A 298 39.87 12.77 0.84
N ALA A 299 39.99 14.01 1.34
CA ALA A 299 41.18 14.45 2.06
C ALA A 299 41.44 13.68 3.37
N SER A 300 40.34 13.34 4.12
CA SER A 300 40.47 12.52 5.34
C SER A 300 40.97 11.12 5.04
N LEU A 301 40.48 10.47 3.99
CA LEU A 301 40.91 9.13 3.60
C LEU A 301 42.38 9.09 3.20
N LYS A 302 42.86 10.08 2.43
CA LYS A 302 44.30 10.18 2.04
C LYS A 302 45.21 10.36 3.26
N LYS A 303 44.73 11.07 4.28
CA LYS A 303 45.47 11.27 5.53
C LYS A 303 45.56 9.99 6.35
N ASP A 304 44.48 9.22 6.45
CA ASP A 304 44.45 7.95 7.17
C ASP A 304 45.35 6.88 6.52
N ILE A 305 45.32 6.79 5.18
CA ILE A 305 46.23 5.90 4.42
C ILE A 305 47.69 6.28 4.65
N SER A 306 48.03 7.57 4.61
CA SER A 306 49.40 8.03 4.81
C SER A 306 49.90 7.82 6.24
N MET A 307 49.03 7.83 7.25
CA MET A 307 49.37 7.53 8.65
C MET A 307 49.58 6.04 8.90
N ASN A 308 48.80 5.17 8.24
CA ASN A 308 48.97 3.72 8.37
C ASN A 308 50.26 3.22 7.72
N VAL A 309 50.60 3.74 6.52
CA VAL A 309 51.88 3.42 5.84
C VAL A 309 53.11 3.85 6.68
N LYS A 310 53.01 4.94 7.45
CA LYS A 310 54.08 5.40 8.36
C LYS A 310 54.15 4.63 9.68
N ARG A 311 53.14 3.82 10.03
CA ARG A 311 53.17 2.97 11.22
C ARG A 311 53.71 1.56 10.93
N GLU A 312 53.70 1.14 9.67
CA GLU A 312 54.21 -0.16 9.22
C GLU A 312 55.60 -0.08 8.61
N ALA A 313 56.18 1.10 8.48
CA ALA A 313 57.58 1.36 8.09
C ALA A 313 58.42 1.79 9.31
#